data_e01da615aea42c47ec40e43b5e00220a
#
_entry.id   e01da615aea42c47ec40e43b5e00220a
#
_cell.length_a   1.000
_cell.length_b   1.000
_cell.length_c   1.000
_cell.angle_alpha   90.00
_cell.angle_beta   90.00
_cell.angle_gamma   90.00
#
_symmetry.space_group_name_H-M   'P 1'
#
loop_
_entity.id
_entity.type
_entity.pdbx_description
1 polymer ?
#
loop_
_entity_poly.entity_id
_entity_poly.type
_entity_poly.pdbx_seq_one_letter_code
_entity_poly.pdbx_strand_id
1 'polypeptide(L)'
;MSLRDPFTIPTPSQVRPVGKAPYWTPGQTVTWTFRRFDFDRDLAEVARPMRVIADGPSGSVLWLAGGTPTQETRIVGWEDTNAHDVPLKARFRPIAEAPTRINVEGTWRGRGVLKIVPPEAPFSVWVLLKDAGDDVDRPESGGVRVEWYINLETTHRRTDDALFTSDHILDITFPIASMPLHAEDGRLDPTGAVFKDVDELAAAANYGAWPKEWSEIIRDNGSHLLDHLGDFGWAFEPEWETVARDLVGKARLGAASVSEKSFDQEHRAIPNGCYDRQHR
;
A
#
# COMPACT_ATOMS: atom_id res chain seq x y z
N MET A 1 2.59 -24.80 1.11
CA MET A 1 2.39 -24.18 -0.24
C MET A 1 3.20 -22.89 -0.22
N SER A 2 3.85 -22.42 -1.26
CA SER A 2 4.57 -21.16 -1.22
C SER A 2 3.70 -20.02 -1.75
N LEU A 3 3.87 -18.83 -1.20
CA LEU A 3 3.25 -17.59 -1.71
C LEU A 3 3.71 -17.34 -3.15
N ARG A 4 2.81 -16.87 -4.01
CA ARG A 4 3.11 -16.65 -5.45
C ARG A 4 2.29 -15.51 -6.03
N ASP A 5 2.87 -14.82 -6.99
CA ASP A 5 2.14 -13.80 -7.74
C ASP A 5 1.16 -14.45 -8.74
N PRO A 6 -0.11 -14.01 -8.79
CA PRO A 6 -1.07 -14.48 -9.81
C PRO A 6 -0.77 -13.89 -11.19
N PHE A 7 -0.12 -12.73 -11.25
CA PHE A 7 0.27 -12.03 -12.48
C PHE A 7 1.52 -11.18 -12.24
N THR A 8 2.07 -10.66 -13.30
CA THR A 8 3.18 -9.68 -13.26
C THR A 8 2.71 -8.33 -13.78
N ILE A 9 3.41 -7.27 -13.39
CA ILE A 9 3.17 -5.91 -13.87
C ILE A 9 4.38 -5.40 -14.65
N PRO A 10 4.17 -4.51 -15.63
CA PRO A 10 5.28 -3.81 -16.28
C PRO A 10 6.09 -3.00 -15.27
N THR A 11 7.41 -3.18 -15.31
CA THR A 11 8.36 -2.45 -14.47
C THR A 11 9.54 -1.97 -15.33
N PRO A 12 10.29 -0.94 -14.90
CA PRO A 12 11.52 -0.56 -15.56
C PRO A 12 12.52 -1.73 -15.66
N SER A 13 13.39 -1.71 -16.66
CA SER A 13 14.34 -2.80 -16.91
C SER A 13 15.39 -3.01 -15.81
N GLN A 14 15.64 -2.00 -14.97
CA GLN A 14 16.65 -2.01 -13.91
C GLN A 14 16.06 -2.22 -12.51
N VAL A 15 15.00 -3.02 -12.40
CA VAL A 15 14.42 -3.33 -11.09
C VAL A 15 15.16 -4.48 -10.41
N ARG A 16 15.15 -4.42 -9.07
CA ARG A 16 15.67 -5.48 -8.21
C ARG A 16 14.65 -5.83 -7.12
N PRO A 17 14.76 -7.00 -6.49
CA PRO A 17 13.94 -7.36 -5.35
C PRO A 17 14.18 -6.42 -4.14
N VAL A 18 13.18 -6.25 -3.30
CA VAL A 18 13.35 -5.73 -1.94
C VAL A 18 14.25 -6.70 -1.16
N GLY A 19 15.04 -6.20 -0.22
CA GLY A 19 16.01 -7.01 0.52
C GLY A 19 17.36 -7.19 -0.17
N LYS A 20 17.54 -6.68 -1.40
CA LYS A 20 18.83 -6.74 -2.14
C LYS A 20 19.45 -5.35 -2.28
N ALA A 21 20.77 -5.29 -2.03
CA ALA A 21 21.55 -4.07 -2.20
C ALA A 21 21.58 -3.60 -3.68
N PRO A 22 21.85 -2.31 -3.93
CA PRO A 22 22.08 -1.23 -2.96
C PRO A 22 20.78 -0.85 -2.21
N TYR A 23 20.92 -0.54 -0.94
CA TYR A 23 19.79 -0.14 -0.09
C TYR A 23 19.53 1.36 -0.17
N TRP A 24 18.28 1.76 0.06
CA TRP A 24 17.92 3.16 0.24
C TRP A 24 18.44 3.68 1.59
N THR A 25 18.76 4.96 1.61
CA THR A 25 19.19 5.62 2.85
C THR A 25 17.97 6.07 3.67
N PRO A 26 17.93 5.84 5.00
CA PRO A 26 16.90 6.41 5.86
C PRO A 26 16.75 7.92 5.66
N GLY A 27 15.53 8.40 5.50
CA GLY A 27 15.21 9.79 5.19
C GLY A 27 15.10 10.10 3.70
N GLN A 28 15.60 9.24 2.81
CA GLN A 28 15.41 9.36 1.37
C GLN A 28 13.90 9.33 1.03
N THR A 29 13.50 10.11 0.03
CA THR A 29 12.16 10.00 -0.56
C THR A 29 12.21 9.06 -1.75
N VAL A 30 11.28 8.09 -1.78
CA VAL A 30 11.07 7.16 -2.88
C VAL A 30 9.61 7.20 -3.30
N THR A 31 9.32 6.87 -4.55
CA THR A 31 7.94 6.83 -5.04
C THR A 31 7.40 5.42 -4.94
N TRP A 32 6.35 5.21 -4.13
CA TRP A 32 5.58 3.98 -4.20
C TRP A 32 4.61 4.07 -5.38
N THR A 33 4.82 3.20 -6.37
CA THR A 33 4.08 3.15 -7.61
C THR A 33 3.22 1.89 -7.63
N PHE A 34 1.93 2.09 -7.76
CA PHE A 34 0.97 1.02 -7.92
C PHE A 34 0.48 0.99 -9.38
N ARG A 35 0.70 -0.14 -10.05
CA ARG A 35 0.25 -0.41 -11.42
C ARG A 35 -0.75 -1.54 -11.41
N ARG A 36 -1.89 -1.34 -12.03
CA ARG A 36 -2.85 -2.43 -12.22
C ARG A 36 -2.29 -3.47 -13.19
N PHE A 37 -2.87 -4.66 -13.15
CA PHE A 37 -2.55 -5.76 -14.07
C PHE A 37 -2.76 -5.41 -15.56
N ASP A 38 -3.59 -4.41 -15.84
CA ASP A 38 -3.91 -3.90 -17.20
C ASP A 38 -3.28 -2.51 -17.47
N PHE A 39 -2.18 -2.18 -16.81
CA PHE A 39 -1.50 -0.88 -16.86
C PHE A 39 -1.17 -0.42 -18.29
N ASP A 40 -0.71 -1.33 -19.15
CA ASP A 40 -0.30 -0.98 -20.53
C ASP A 40 -1.42 -0.42 -21.39
N ARG A 41 -2.66 -0.57 -20.96
CA ARG A 41 -3.83 -0.13 -21.72
C ARG A 41 -4.03 1.39 -21.71
N ASP A 42 -3.81 2.04 -20.57
CA ASP A 42 -4.05 3.48 -20.40
C ASP A 42 -2.89 4.21 -19.67
N LEU A 43 -1.89 3.45 -19.23
CA LEU A 43 -0.70 3.95 -18.53
C LEU A 43 -1.04 4.73 -17.24
N ALA A 44 -2.23 4.50 -16.68
CA ALA A 44 -2.64 5.14 -15.45
C ALA A 44 -2.07 4.38 -14.24
N GLU A 45 -1.38 5.08 -13.36
CA GLU A 45 -0.77 4.53 -12.16
C GLU A 45 -0.96 5.43 -10.96
N VAL A 46 -1.00 4.84 -9.78
CA VAL A 46 -0.93 5.58 -8.52
C VAL A 46 0.54 5.80 -8.19
N ALA A 47 0.89 7.02 -7.77
CA ALA A 47 2.24 7.36 -7.32
C ALA A 47 2.18 8.15 -6.01
N ARG A 48 2.88 7.66 -4.98
CA ARG A 48 2.87 8.24 -3.65
C ARG A 48 4.29 8.42 -3.14
N PRO A 49 4.74 9.65 -2.87
CA PRO A 49 6.07 9.88 -2.32
C PRO A 49 6.11 9.40 -0.87
N MET A 50 7.03 8.50 -0.58
CA MET A 50 7.21 7.90 0.75
C MET A 50 8.60 8.16 1.26
N ARG A 51 8.73 8.43 2.56
CA ARG A 51 10.02 8.54 3.23
C ARG A 51 10.51 7.16 3.68
N VAL A 52 11.74 6.82 3.34
CA VAL A 52 12.41 5.61 3.83
C VAL A 52 12.68 5.76 5.34
N ILE A 53 12.22 4.82 6.13
CA ILE A 53 12.48 4.71 7.57
C ILE A 53 13.62 3.73 7.81
N ALA A 54 13.54 2.57 7.17
CA ALA A 54 14.59 1.55 7.18
C ALA A 54 14.60 0.79 5.87
N ASP A 55 15.77 0.29 5.47
CA ASP A 55 15.91 -0.57 4.31
C ASP A 55 17.13 -1.49 4.49
N GLY A 56 16.96 -2.77 4.23
CA GLY A 56 18.00 -3.77 4.45
C GLY A 56 17.61 -5.17 3.96
N PRO A 57 18.39 -6.20 4.34
CA PRO A 57 18.12 -7.58 3.93
C PRO A 57 16.75 -8.11 4.38
N SER A 58 16.26 -7.64 5.53
CA SER A 58 14.95 -8.05 6.08
C SER A 58 13.76 -7.40 5.38
N GLY A 59 13.99 -6.35 4.56
CA GLY A 59 12.93 -5.65 3.85
C GLY A 59 13.06 -4.14 3.92
N SER A 60 12.00 -3.45 3.51
CA SER A 60 11.93 -1.98 3.49
C SER A 60 10.78 -1.49 4.37
N VAL A 61 11.00 -0.39 5.09
CA VAL A 61 9.98 0.31 5.88
C VAL A 61 9.85 1.74 5.37
N LEU A 62 8.67 2.07 4.91
CA LEU A 62 8.36 3.33 4.26
C LEU A 62 7.24 4.07 4.98
N TRP A 63 7.33 5.38 5.05
CA TRP A 63 6.34 6.25 5.68
C TRP A 63 5.66 7.18 4.69
N LEU A 64 4.34 7.17 4.66
CA LEU A 64 3.50 8.15 3.98
C LEU A 64 2.75 8.98 5.02
N ALA A 65 3.06 10.26 5.09
CA ALA A 65 2.42 11.16 6.05
C ALA A 65 1.00 11.54 5.61
N GLY A 66 0.13 11.85 6.56
CA GLY A 66 -1.17 12.47 6.27
C GLY A 66 -0.99 13.82 5.58
N GLY A 67 -1.84 14.12 4.61
CA GLY A 67 -1.78 15.37 3.83
C GLY A 67 -0.73 15.37 2.71
N THR A 68 0.03 14.29 2.52
CA THR A 68 1.00 14.19 1.42
C THR A 68 0.29 14.24 0.06
N PRO A 69 0.70 15.13 -0.87
CA PRO A 69 0.23 15.11 -2.25
C PRO A 69 0.55 13.78 -2.93
N THR A 70 -0.40 13.24 -3.67
CA THR A 70 -0.30 11.95 -4.35
C THR A 70 -0.80 12.07 -5.78
N GLN A 71 -0.38 11.15 -6.64
CA GLN A 71 -1.06 10.87 -7.89
C GLN A 71 -1.95 9.66 -7.69
N GLU A 72 -3.22 9.82 -7.99
CA GLU A 72 -4.23 8.77 -7.91
C GLU A 72 -4.80 8.47 -9.29
N THR A 73 -5.61 7.42 -9.42
CA THR A 73 -6.31 7.12 -10.66
C THR A 73 -7.81 7.26 -10.50
N ARG A 74 -8.50 7.68 -11.58
CA ARG A 74 -9.95 7.72 -11.65
C ARG A 74 -10.44 7.05 -12.93
N ILE A 75 -11.62 6.46 -12.85
CA ILE A 75 -12.31 5.88 -14.00
C ILE A 75 -13.01 7.00 -14.74
N VAL A 76 -12.80 7.09 -16.05
CA VAL A 76 -13.48 8.08 -16.90
C VAL A 76 -15.00 7.92 -16.80
N GLY A 77 -15.69 9.03 -16.55
CA GLY A 77 -17.13 9.07 -16.27
C GLY A 77 -17.50 8.84 -14.79
N TRP A 78 -16.50 8.63 -13.90
CA TRP A 78 -16.66 8.44 -12.46
C TRP A 78 -15.62 9.25 -11.66
N GLU A 79 -15.13 10.34 -12.23
CA GLU A 79 -14.00 11.12 -11.68
C GLU A 79 -14.30 11.68 -10.30
N ASP A 80 -15.54 12.10 -10.06
CA ASP A 80 -16.00 12.68 -8.80
C ASP A 80 -16.50 11.64 -7.78
N THR A 81 -16.48 10.34 -8.17
CA THR A 81 -16.96 9.26 -7.33
C THR A 81 -15.79 8.63 -6.59
N ASN A 82 -15.95 8.34 -5.29
CA ASN A 82 -14.96 7.55 -4.57
C ASN A 82 -14.78 6.19 -5.26
N ALA A 83 -13.55 5.72 -5.38
CA ALA A 83 -13.24 4.46 -6.07
C ALA A 83 -14.04 3.26 -5.54
N HIS A 84 -14.32 3.22 -4.23
CA HIS A 84 -15.12 2.15 -3.60
C HIS A 84 -16.62 2.29 -3.87
N ASP A 85 -17.11 3.48 -4.21
CA ASP A 85 -18.53 3.74 -4.49
C ASP A 85 -18.88 3.51 -5.97
N VAL A 86 -17.87 3.33 -6.84
CA VAL A 86 -18.10 2.96 -8.23
C VAL A 86 -18.64 1.52 -8.29
N PRO A 87 -19.78 1.28 -8.96
CA PRO A 87 -20.37 -0.06 -9.02
C PRO A 87 -19.38 -1.13 -9.51
N LEU A 88 -19.35 -2.29 -8.86
CA LEU A 88 -18.42 -3.39 -9.16
C LEU A 88 -18.45 -3.77 -10.65
N LYS A 89 -19.64 -3.82 -11.26
CA LYS A 89 -19.80 -4.10 -12.69
C LYS A 89 -19.17 -3.01 -13.60
N ALA A 90 -19.02 -1.79 -13.11
CA ALA A 90 -18.32 -0.72 -13.83
C ALA A 90 -16.80 -0.79 -13.62
N ARG A 91 -16.36 -1.21 -12.42
CA ARG A 91 -14.94 -1.34 -12.07
C ARG A 91 -14.27 -2.56 -12.71
N PHE A 92 -14.99 -3.68 -12.76
CA PHE A 92 -14.48 -4.98 -13.19
C PHE A 92 -15.15 -5.41 -14.49
N ARG A 93 -14.37 -5.40 -15.57
CA ARG A 93 -14.80 -5.83 -16.92
C ARG A 93 -13.64 -6.53 -17.60
N PRO A 94 -13.91 -7.35 -18.63
CA PRO A 94 -12.86 -7.86 -19.50
C PRO A 94 -11.96 -6.72 -19.97
N ILE A 95 -10.65 -6.97 -20.08
CA ILE A 95 -9.66 -5.93 -20.44
C ILE A 95 -10.06 -5.13 -21.68
N ALA A 96 -10.62 -5.79 -22.70
CA ALA A 96 -11.07 -5.14 -23.92
C ALA A 96 -12.23 -4.14 -23.72
N GLU A 97 -13.03 -4.33 -22.67
CA GLU A 97 -14.21 -3.52 -22.33
C GLU A 97 -13.98 -2.66 -21.07
N ALA A 98 -12.83 -2.81 -20.43
CA ALA A 98 -12.55 -2.13 -19.16
C ALA A 98 -12.57 -0.60 -19.38
N PRO A 99 -13.12 0.16 -18.43
CA PRO A 99 -13.16 1.62 -18.55
C PRO A 99 -11.75 2.19 -18.51
N THR A 100 -11.52 3.24 -19.32
CA THR A 100 -10.25 3.99 -19.28
C THR A 100 -10.06 4.64 -17.93
N ARG A 101 -8.81 4.66 -17.47
CA ARG A 101 -8.40 5.40 -16.27
C ARG A 101 -7.53 6.57 -16.66
N ILE A 102 -7.58 7.58 -15.82
CA ILE A 102 -6.74 8.78 -15.94
C ILE A 102 -6.04 9.03 -14.61
N ASN A 103 -4.88 9.65 -14.67
CA ASN A 103 -4.18 10.15 -13.50
C ASN A 103 -4.81 11.45 -13.02
N VAL A 104 -4.98 11.59 -11.72
CA VAL A 104 -5.48 12.80 -11.07
C VAL A 104 -4.63 13.12 -9.85
N GLU A 105 -4.58 14.39 -9.49
CA GLU A 105 -3.98 14.80 -8.23
C GLU A 105 -4.86 14.37 -7.06
N GLY A 106 -4.21 13.94 -5.99
CA GLY A 106 -4.85 13.52 -4.75
C GLY A 106 -4.06 13.94 -3.53
N THR A 107 -4.56 13.55 -2.39
CA THR A 107 -3.89 13.75 -1.10
C THR A 107 -4.14 12.54 -0.22
N TRP A 108 -3.10 12.04 0.44
CA TRP A 108 -3.26 10.93 1.37
C TRP A 108 -4.15 11.34 2.54
N ARG A 109 -5.24 10.62 2.72
CA ARG A 109 -6.21 10.85 3.80
C ARG A 109 -5.78 10.09 5.06
N GLY A 110 -6.21 10.58 6.22
CA GLY A 110 -5.83 10.01 7.52
C GLY A 110 -4.52 10.61 8.04
N ARG A 111 -4.00 10.03 9.12
CA ARG A 111 -2.81 10.54 9.82
C ARG A 111 -1.49 10.07 9.23
N GLY A 112 -1.52 8.98 8.47
CA GLY A 112 -0.38 8.39 7.82
C GLY A 112 -0.42 6.88 7.80
N VAL A 113 0.55 6.27 7.12
CA VAL A 113 0.75 4.83 7.08
C VAL A 113 2.24 4.49 7.08
N LEU A 114 2.61 3.55 7.92
CA LEU A 114 3.89 2.86 7.83
C LEU A 114 3.69 1.59 7.01
N LYS A 115 4.35 1.51 5.85
CA LYS A 115 4.31 0.35 4.95
C LYS A 115 5.58 -0.46 5.17
N ILE A 116 5.43 -1.71 5.57
CA ILE A 116 6.50 -2.66 5.82
C ILE A 116 6.46 -3.71 4.71
N VAL A 117 7.55 -3.84 3.99
CA VAL A 117 7.65 -4.64 2.77
C VAL A 117 8.66 -5.77 2.99
N PRO A 118 8.21 -7.00 3.28
CA PRO A 118 9.08 -8.17 3.33
C PRO A 118 9.70 -8.48 1.96
N PRO A 119 10.93 -9.03 1.91
CA PRO A 119 11.54 -9.44 0.66
C PRO A 119 10.80 -10.64 0.05
N GLU A 120 10.67 -10.63 -1.28
CA GLU A 120 10.16 -11.77 -2.07
C GLU A 120 8.76 -12.27 -1.65
N ALA A 121 7.96 -11.40 -1.01
CA ALA A 121 6.62 -11.73 -0.54
C ALA A 121 5.55 -10.92 -1.31
N PRO A 122 4.43 -11.56 -1.72
CA PRO A 122 3.35 -10.89 -2.45
C PRO A 122 2.37 -10.20 -1.49
N PHE A 123 2.89 -9.45 -0.54
CA PHE A 123 2.12 -8.64 0.39
C PHE A 123 3.00 -7.56 1.04
N SER A 124 2.37 -6.60 1.67
CA SER A 124 2.99 -5.73 2.67
C SER A 124 2.12 -5.59 3.91
N VAL A 125 2.75 -5.23 5.01
CA VAL A 125 2.08 -4.94 6.28
C VAL A 125 1.98 -3.43 6.43
N TRP A 126 0.80 -2.94 6.78
CA TRP A 126 0.54 -1.53 6.98
C TRP A 126 0.15 -1.26 8.43
N VAL A 127 0.82 -0.30 9.04
CA VAL A 127 0.39 0.28 10.30
C VAL A 127 -0.30 1.60 9.95
N LEU A 128 -1.63 1.55 9.87
CA LEU A 128 -2.48 2.69 9.52
C LEU A 128 -2.77 3.53 10.75
N LEU A 129 -2.60 4.85 10.62
CA LEU A 129 -2.95 5.79 11.65
C LEU A 129 -4.15 6.62 11.19
N LYS A 130 -5.23 6.48 11.92
CA LYS A 130 -6.51 7.15 11.69
C LYS A 130 -6.84 8.09 12.83
N ASP A 131 -7.74 9.04 12.59
CA ASP A 131 -8.34 9.80 13.70
C ASP A 131 -9.12 8.83 14.59
N ALA A 132 -9.01 9.00 15.91
CA ALA A 132 -9.70 8.14 16.87
C ALA A 132 -11.24 8.27 16.78
N GLY A 133 -11.72 9.26 16.02
CA GLY A 133 -13.15 9.58 15.97
C GLY A 133 -13.67 9.92 17.37
N ASP A 134 -14.97 9.82 17.54
CA ASP A 134 -15.65 9.97 18.84
C ASP A 134 -15.58 8.67 19.68
N ASP A 135 -14.61 7.79 19.40
CA ASP A 135 -14.44 6.54 20.14
C ASP A 135 -13.89 6.85 21.54
N VAL A 136 -14.82 6.98 22.48
CA VAL A 136 -14.64 7.47 23.85
C VAL A 136 -13.80 6.51 24.70
N ASP A 137 -13.55 5.30 24.22
CA ASP A 137 -12.97 4.21 25.01
C ASP A 137 -11.42 4.22 25.09
N ARG A 138 -10.72 5.13 24.39
CA ARG A 138 -9.27 5.29 24.48
C ARG A 138 -8.80 6.74 24.44
N PRO A 139 -9.06 7.55 25.46
CA PRO A 139 -8.62 8.96 25.51
C PRO A 139 -7.09 9.12 25.58
N GLU A 140 -6.35 8.09 25.95
CA GLU A 140 -4.90 8.16 26.19
C GLU A 140 -4.04 8.15 24.91
N SER A 141 -4.59 7.81 23.77
CA SER A 141 -3.84 7.66 22.50
C SER A 141 -3.61 8.95 21.72
N GLY A 142 -3.83 10.12 22.31
CA GLY A 142 -3.64 11.41 21.63
C GLY A 142 -4.58 11.61 20.41
N GLY A 143 -5.73 10.95 20.39
CA GLY A 143 -6.69 11.02 19.30
C GLY A 143 -6.26 10.28 18.02
N VAL A 144 -5.35 9.31 18.12
CA VAL A 144 -4.90 8.49 16.99
C VAL A 144 -5.17 7.02 17.27
N ARG A 145 -5.98 6.40 16.40
CA ARG A 145 -6.21 4.97 16.36
C ARG A 145 -5.22 4.30 15.41
N VAL A 146 -4.66 3.18 15.84
CA VAL A 146 -3.79 2.33 15.02
C VAL A 146 -4.57 1.13 14.53
N GLU A 147 -4.37 0.77 13.28
CA GLU A 147 -4.97 -0.40 12.66
C GLU A 147 -3.88 -1.13 11.86
N TRP A 148 -3.68 -2.40 12.18
CA TRP A 148 -2.82 -3.27 11.41
C TRP A 148 -3.59 -3.86 10.23
N TYR A 149 -2.90 -3.94 9.09
CA TYR A 149 -3.51 -4.29 7.83
C TYR A 149 -2.49 -5.02 6.97
N ILE A 150 -2.88 -6.10 6.34
CA ILE A 150 -2.05 -6.78 5.36
C ILE A 150 -2.67 -6.53 3.99
N ASN A 151 -1.93 -5.87 3.13
CA ASN A 151 -2.29 -5.65 1.74
C ASN A 151 -1.70 -6.77 0.90
N LEU A 152 -2.54 -7.64 0.32
CA LEU A 152 -2.08 -8.63 -0.65
C LEU A 152 -1.82 -7.92 -1.98
N GLU A 153 -0.61 -8.04 -2.47
CA GLU A 153 -0.15 -7.30 -3.65
C GLU A 153 0.99 -8.04 -4.35
N THR A 154 1.29 -7.73 -5.60
CA THR A 154 2.40 -8.41 -6.30
C THR A 154 3.71 -8.19 -5.55
N THR A 155 4.59 -9.19 -5.63
CA THR A 155 5.94 -9.11 -5.06
C THR A 155 6.64 -7.83 -5.52
N HIS A 156 7.05 -7.04 -4.55
CA HIS A 156 7.61 -5.72 -4.79
C HIS A 156 8.92 -5.76 -5.57
N ARG A 157 9.03 -4.86 -6.53
CA ARG A 157 10.25 -4.57 -7.26
C ARG A 157 10.63 -3.12 -7.05
N ARG A 158 11.92 -2.81 -7.05
CA ARG A 158 12.39 -1.46 -6.75
C ARG A 158 13.52 -1.00 -7.67
N THR A 159 13.60 0.31 -7.89
CA THR A 159 14.74 1.03 -8.43
C THR A 159 15.47 1.77 -7.30
N ASP A 160 16.33 2.72 -7.63
CA ASP A 160 17.00 3.57 -6.64
C ASP A 160 16.05 4.61 -6.03
N ASP A 161 14.91 4.89 -6.65
CA ASP A 161 13.98 5.96 -6.31
C ASP A 161 12.51 5.56 -6.31
N ALA A 162 12.18 4.30 -6.65
CA ALA A 162 10.79 3.86 -6.73
C ALA A 162 10.58 2.41 -6.28
N LEU A 163 9.37 2.12 -5.78
CA LEU A 163 8.85 0.82 -5.40
C LEU A 163 7.63 0.50 -6.26
N PHE A 164 7.60 -0.64 -6.92
CA PHE A 164 6.53 -1.06 -7.83
C PHE A 164 5.78 -2.27 -7.28
N THR A 165 4.46 -2.20 -7.35
CA THR A 165 3.55 -3.29 -6.97
C THR A 165 2.20 -3.17 -7.69
N SER A 166 1.33 -4.15 -7.49
CA SER A 166 -0.07 -4.15 -7.88
C SER A 166 -0.92 -4.79 -6.80
N ASP A 167 -2.03 -4.17 -6.49
CA ASP A 167 -3.00 -4.64 -5.50
C ASP A 167 -3.73 -5.90 -6.00
N HIS A 168 -3.89 -6.86 -5.13
CA HIS A 168 -4.64 -8.08 -5.36
C HIS A 168 -6.10 -7.99 -4.92
N ILE A 169 -6.55 -6.79 -4.51
CA ILE A 169 -7.92 -6.51 -4.05
C ILE A 169 -8.19 -7.06 -2.64
N LEU A 170 -7.82 -8.30 -2.38
CA LEU A 170 -8.08 -8.96 -1.11
C LEU A 170 -7.09 -8.48 -0.05
N ASP A 171 -7.62 -8.03 1.07
CA ASP A 171 -6.84 -7.57 2.20
C ASP A 171 -7.16 -8.37 3.45
N ILE A 172 -6.29 -8.27 4.46
CA ILE A 172 -6.53 -8.86 5.78
C ILE A 172 -6.47 -7.74 6.82
N THR A 173 -7.51 -7.62 7.62
CA THR A 173 -7.58 -6.67 8.72
C THR A 173 -7.66 -7.40 10.06
N PHE A 174 -7.17 -6.74 11.10
CA PHE A 174 -7.23 -7.24 12.46
C PHE A 174 -8.14 -6.30 13.27
N PRO A 175 -9.27 -6.77 13.83
CA PRO A 175 -10.11 -5.97 14.68
C PRO A 175 -9.32 -5.38 15.86
N ILE A 176 -9.61 -4.14 16.23
CA ILE A 176 -8.90 -3.41 17.30
C ILE A 176 -8.88 -4.20 18.62
N ALA A 177 -9.95 -4.98 18.88
CA ALA A 177 -10.06 -5.81 20.08
C ALA A 177 -9.10 -7.01 20.08
N SER A 178 -8.55 -7.41 18.93
CA SER A 178 -7.59 -8.51 18.79
C SER A 178 -6.13 -8.03 18.70
N MET A 179 -5.88 -6.76 18.95
CA MET A 179 -4.52 -6.26 19.13
C MET A 179 -4.10 -6.40 20.61
N PRO A 180 -2.91 -6.85 20.87
CA PRO A 180 -1.77 -7.06 19.98
C PRO A 180 -1.88 -8.36 19.20
N LEU A 181 -1.34 -8.37 17.97
CA LEU A 181 -1.10 -9.56 17.15
C LEU A 181 -0.19 -10.61 17.83
N HIS A 182 0.27 -10.30 19.02
CA HIS A 182 1.15 -11.14 19.81
C HIS A 182 0.36 -11.77 20.95
N ALA A 183 0.32 -13.09 20.97
CA ALA A 183 -0.11 -13.85 22.15
C ALA A 183 0.82 -13.56 23.34
N GLU A 184 0.37 -13.89 24.57
CA GLU A 184 1.16 -13.68 25.79
C GLU A 184 2.56 -14.35 25.73
N ASP A 185 2.70 -15.39 24.91
CA ASP A 185 3.97 -16.10 24.70
C ASP A 185 4.86 -15.48 23.58
N GLY A 186 4.46 -14.32 23.06
CA GLY A 186 5.20 -13.60 22.00
C GLY A 186 5.00 -14.14 20.59
N ARG A 187 4.18 -15.18 20.38
CA ARG A 187 3.84 -15.66 19.04
C ARG A 187 2.80 -14.78 18.39
N LEU A 188 2.88 -14.70 17.05
CA LEU A 188 1.83 -14.04 16.27
C LEU A 188 0.55 -14.89 16.29
N ASP A 189 -0.55 -14.27 16.71
CA ASP A 189 -1.86 -14.90 16.77
C ASP A 189 -2.76 -14.32 15.67
N PRO A 190 -3.11 -15.09 14.62
CA PRO A 190 -4.02 -14.65 13.58
C PRO A 190 -5.49 -14.66 14.01
N THR A 191 -5.79 -15.02 15.28
CA THR A 191 -7.16 -15.07 15.79
C THR A 191 -7.85 -13.71 15.65
N GLY A 192 -8.99 -13.70 14.96
CA GLY A 192 -9.71 -12.47 14.67
C GLY A 192 -9.32 -11.76 13.38
N ALA A 193 -8.36 -12.28 12.63
CA ALA A 193 -8.09 -11.78 11.28
C ALA A 193 -9.32 -11.92 10.38
N VAL A 194 -9.64 -10.90 9.60
CA VAL A 194 -10.79 -10.86 8.71
C VAL A 194 -10.33 -10.49 7.30
N PHE A 195 -10.74 -11.30 6.32
CA PHE A 195 -10.59 -10.95 4.92
C PHE A 195 -11.54 -9.81 4.54
N LYS A 196 -10.99 -8.77 3.96
CA LYS A 196 -11.71 -7.59 3.46
C LYS A 196 -11.75 -7.61 1.94
N ASP A 197 -12.80 -6.99 1.36
CA ASP A 197 -12.99 -6.86 -0.10
C ASP A 197 -13.15 -8.21 -0.85
N VAL A 198 -13.67 -9.24 -0.15
CA VAL A 198 -13.93 -10.59 -0.71
C VAL A 198 -14.92 -10.55 -1.87
N ASP A 199 -15.92 -9.68 -1.80
CA ASP A 199 -16.91 -9.45 -2.85
C ASP A 199 -16.32 -8.76 -4.08
N GLU A 200 -15.37 -7.83 -3.89
CA GLU A 200 -14.62 -7.20 -4.98
C GLU A 200 -13.72 -8.22 -5.70
N LEU A 201 -13.04 -9.08 -4.95
CA LEU A 201 -12.23 -10.17 -5.51
C LEU A 201 -13.10 -11.14 -6.32
N ALA A 202 -14.27 -11.48 -5.81
CA ALA A 202 -15.23 -12.33 -6.53
C ALA A 202 -15.76 -11.62 -7.79
N ALA A 203 -16.06 -10.34 -7.71
CA ALA A 203 -16.53 -9.54 -8.83
C ALA A 203 -15.49 -9.44 -9.96
N ALA A 204 -14.21 -9.31 -9.63
CA ALA A 204 -13.12 -9.26 -10.61
C ALA A 204 -13.10 -10.52 -11.49
N ALA A 205 -13.28 -11.70 -10.91
CA ALA A 205 -13.38 -12.95 -11.66
C ALA A 205 -14.73 -13.09 -12.39
N ASN A 206 -15.85 -12.79 -11.71
CA ASN A 206 -17.20 -13.00 -12.22
C ASN A 206 -17.53 -12.08 -13.40
N TYR A 207 -16.99 -10.86 -13.43
CA TYR A 207 -17.15 -9.92 -14.54
C TYR A 207 -16.02 -10.01 -15.57
N GLY A 208 -15.08 -10.96 -15.40
CA GLY A 208 -14.06 -11.27 -16.38
C GLY A 208 -12.92 -10.24 -16.46
N ALA A 209 -12.72 -9.44 -15.41
CA ALA A 209 -11.58 -8.53 -15.34
C ALA A 209 -10.24 -9.29 -15.38
N TRP A 210 -10.23 -10.49 -14.80
CA TRP A 210 -9.09 -11.41 -14.79
C TRP A 210 -9.54 -12.88 -14.72
N PRO A 211 -8.63 -13.87 -14.97
CA PRO A 211 -8.92 -15.29 -14.84
C PRO A 211 -9.31 -15.67 -13.39
N LYS A 212 -10.23 -16.62 -13.26
CA LYS A 212 -10.70 -17.12 -11.95
C LYS A 212 -9.56 -17.67 -11.09
N GLU A 213 -8.58 -18.28 -11.72
CA GLU A 213 -7.38 -18.83 -11.10
C GLU A 213 -6.58 -17.79 -10.32
N TRP A 214 -6.59 -16.52 -10.76
CA TRP A 214 -5.93 -15.46 -10.02
C TRP A 214 -6.59 -15.20 -8.67
N SER A 215 -7.92 -15.17 -8.63
CA SER A 215 -8.65 -15.01 -7.37
C SER A 215 -8.44 -16.20 -6.43
N GLU A 216 -8.28 -17.42 -6.96
CA GLU A 216 -7.96 -18.61 -6.18
C GLU A 216 -6.54 -18.51 -5.58
N ILE A 217 -5.54 -18.14 -6.38
CA ILE A 217 -4.16 -17.91 -5.91
C ILE A 217 -4.13 -16.85 -4.80
N ILE A 218 -4.85 -15.74 -4.97
CA ILE A 218 -4.88 -14.65 -4.00
C ILE A 218 -5.47 -15.13 -2.67
N ARG A 219 -6.58 -15.88 -2.69
CA ARG A 219 -7.16 -16.47 -1.47
C ARG A 219 -6.22 -17.45 -0.79
N ASP A 220 -5.58 -18.32 -1.59
CA ASP A 220 -4.60 -19.28 -1.09
C ASP A 220 -3.42 -18.57 -0.42
N ASN A 221 -2.92 -17.48 -1.01
CA ASN A 221 -1.87 -16.66 -0.41
C ASN A 221 -2.31 -16.09 0.94
N GLY A 222 -3.51 -15.50 1.02
CA GLY A 222 -4.03 -14.94 2.26
C GLY A 222 -4.18 -15.99 3.36
N SER A 223 -4.74 -17.17 3.03
CA SER A 223 -4.88 -18.27 3.98
C SER A 223 -3.52 -18.80 4.43
N HIS A 224 -2.62 -19.05 3.47
CA HIS A 224 -1.27 -19.53 3.76
C HIS A 224 -0.48 -18.54 4.63
N LEU A 225 -0.61 -17.25 4.36
CA LEU A 225 0.03 -16.21 5.16
C LEU A 225 -0.45 -16.23 6.62
N LEU A 226 -1.75 -16.37 6.85
CA LEU A 226 -2.30 -16.45 8.21
C LEU A 226 -1.80 -17.68 8.97
N ASP A 227 -1.63 -18.81 8.29
CA ASP A 227 -1.08 -20.03 8.88
C ASP A 227 0.43 -19.94 9.18
N HIS A 228 1.15 -18.99 8.56
CA HIS A 228 2.61 -18.88 8.60
C HIS A 228 3.09 -17.47 8.94
N LEU A 229 2.31 -16.67 9.66
CA LEU A 229 2.69 -15.30 10.04
C LEU A 229 4.07 -15.23 10.71
N GLY A 230 4.43 -16.26 11.48
CA GLY A 230 5.72 -16.33 12.17
C GLY A 230 6.93 -16.31 11.26
N ASP A 231 6.80 -16.76 10.00
CA ASP A 231 7.89 -16.70 9.01
C ASP A 231 8.25 -15.26 8.61
N PHE A 232 7.32 -14.33 8.87
CA PHE A 232 7.45 -12.90 8.58
C PHE A 232 7.47 -12.05 9.84
N GLY A 233 7.85 -12.61 10.99
CA GLY A 233 7.78 -11.98 12.31
C GLY A 233 8.33 -10.56 12.35
N TRP A 234 9.43 -10.29 11.65
CA TRP A 234 10.00 -8.94 11.53
C TRP A 234 8.98 -7.89 11.04
N ALA A 235 8.10 -8.23 10.10
CA ALA A 235 7.12 -7.29 9.56
C ALA A 235 5.99 -6.97 10.55
N PHE A 236 5.86 -7.75 11.61
CA PHE A 236 4.82 -7.65 12.63
C PHE A 236 5.34 -7.25 14.01
N GLU A 237 6.59 -6.81 14.11
CA GLU A 237 7.16 -6.36 15.39
C GLU A 237 6.35 -5.19 15.97
N PRO A 238 6.00 -5.21 17.27
CA PRO A 238 5.21 -4.16 17.92
C PRO A 238 5.87 -2.78 17.86
N GLU A 239 7.18 -2.74 17.74
CA GLU A 239 7.99 -1.53 17.61
C GLU A 239 7.56 -0.68 16.41
N TRP A 240 7.03 -1.27 15.36
CA TRP A 240 6.54 -0.54 14.19
C TRP A 240 5.35 0.38 14.53
N GLU A 241 4.50 -0.02 15.46
CA GLU A 241 3.44 0.87 15.96
C GLU A 241 4.02 2.09 16.67
N THR A 242 5.03 1.89 17.52
CA THR A 242 5.72 2.99 18.22
C THR A 242 6.36 3.93 17.21
N VAL A 243 7.07 3.41 16.22
CA VAL A 243 7.68 4.19 15.14
C VAL A 243 6.62 5.01 14.41
N ALA A 244 5.49 4.41 14.04
CA ALA A 244 4.42 5.08 13.32
C ALA A 244 3.79 6.23 14.14
N ARG A 245 3.55 6.03 15.44
CA ARG A 245 3.02 7.05 16.36
C ARG A 245 3.99 8.22 16.51
N ASP A 246 5.28 7.97 16.65
CA ASP A 246 6.34 8.99 16.74
C ASP A 246 6.41 9.85 15.48
N LEU A 247 6.22 9.24 14.30
CA LEU A 247 6.23 9.96 13.03
C LEU A 247 5.07 10.94 12.91
N VAL A 248 3.88 10.58 13.36
CA VAL A 248 2.73 11.50 13.43
C VAL A 248 2.98 12.63 14.44
N GLY A 249 3.55 12.34 15.59
CA GLY A 249 3.89 13.33 16.61
C GLY A 249 4.85 14.40 16.08
N LYS A 250 5.90 13.99 15.40
CA LYS A 250 6.89 14.88 14.78
C LYS A 250 6.30 15.75 13.66
N ALA A 251 5.40 15.21 12.84
CA ALA A 251 4.71 15.98 11.81
C ALA A 251 3.85 17.11 12.41
N ARG A 252 3.19 16.87 13.55
CA ARG A 252 2.42 17.88 14.27
C ARG A 252 3.29 19.01 14.82
N LEU A 253 4.45 18.68 15.40
CA LEU A 253 5.40 19.64 15.93
C LEU A 253 6.02 20.51 14.82
N GLY A 254 6.35 19.90 13.68
CA GLY A 254 6.84 20.59 12.49
C GLY A 254 5.78 21.54 11.89
N ALA A 255 4.52 21.14 11.83
CA ALA A 255 3.42 21.97 11.35
C ALA A 255 3.14 23.18 12.28
N ALA A 256 3.32 23.02 13.60
CA ALA A 256 3.18 24.12 14.55
C ALA A 256 4.32 25.16 14.47
N SER A 257 5.49 24.79 13.93
CA SER A 257 6.64 25.68 13.75
C SER A 257 6.70 26.38 12.38
N VAL A 258 5.83 26.02 11.44
CA VAL A 258 5.73 26.59 10.08
C VAL A 258 4.46 27.42 9.91
N SER A 259 4.01 28.14 10.98
CA SER A 259 3.10 29.24 10.78
C SER A 259 3.91 30.44 10.26
N GLU A 260 3.67 30.79 8.99
CA GLU A 260 4.12 32.00 8.31
C GLU A 260 5.60 32.10 7.88
N LYS A 261 6.07 31.22 6.97
CA LYS A 261 7.01 31.66 5.92
C LYS A 261 6.97 30.75 4.70
N SER A 262 6.46 31.34 3.61
CA SER A 262 6.67 30.97 2.20
C SER A 262 6.40 29.53 1.77
N PHE A 263 5.15 29.29 1.42
CA PHE A 263 4.71 28.17 0.57
C PHE A 263 4.86 28.50 -0.93
N ASP A 264 5.81 29.36 -1.27
CA ASP A 264 6.11 29.72 -2.66
C ASP A 264 7.55 29.33 -2.95
N GLN A 265 7.75 28.32 -3.78
CA GLN A 265 8.95 28.09 -4.61
C GLN A 265 9.68 26.75 -4.58
N GLU A 266 9.23 25.65 -4.00
CA GLU A 266 9.99 24.38 -4.21
C GLU A 266 9.19 23.15 -4.66
N HIS A 267 7.95 23.29 -5.07
CA HIS A 267 7.21 22.15 -5.64
C HIS A 267 6.97 22.33 -7.15
N ARG A 268 8.07 22.44 -7.91
CA ARG A 268 8.01 22.23 -9.35
C ARG A 268 8.26 20.75 -9.66
N ALA A 269 7.22 20.14 -10.22
CA ALA A 269 7.22 18.99 -11.14
C ALA A 269 7.94 17.73 -10.62
N ILE A 270 7.16 16.73 -10.32
CA ILE A 270 7.60 15.33 -10.51
C ILE A 270 8.16 15.28 -11.93
N PRO A 271 9.43 14.96 -12.14
CA PRO A 271 9.97 14.84 -13.49
C PRO A 271 9.17 13.77 -14.22
N ASN A 272 8.48 14.14 -15.30
CA ASN A 272 7.98 13.18 -16.25
C ASN A 272 9.17 12.35 -16.70
N GLY A 273 9.30 11.15 -16.12
CA GLY A 273 10.34 10.21 -16.49
C GLY A 273 10.25 9.97 -17.99
N CYS A 274 11.27 10.38 -18.71
CA CYS A 274 11.45 10.13 -20.12
C CYS A 274 11.45 8.62 -20.34
N TYR A 275 10.30 8.05 -20.65
CA TYR A 275 10.23 6.70 -21.21
C TYR A 275 10.64 6.80 -22.66
N ASP A 276 11.86 6.37 -22.92
CA ASP A 276 12.41 6.26 -24.26
C ASP A 276 11.52 5.33 -25.11
N ARG A 277 10.78 5.92 -26.06
CA ARG A 277 10.02 5.21 -27.05
C ARG A 277 10.99 4.68 -28.12
N GLN A 278 11.62 3.58 -27.86
CA GLN A 278 12.24 2.78 -28.90
C GLN A 278 11.80 1.33 -28.73
N HIS A 279 10.78 0.94 -29.48
CA HIS A 279 10.81 -0.16 -30.45
C HIS A 279 9.45 -0.31 -31.11
N ARG A 280 9.50 -0.14 -32.40
CA ARG A 280 8.44 -0.53 -33.34
C ARG A 280 8.27 -2.05 -33.39
#